data_b2bae98fb21b393f08af4c08f079d70e
#
_entry.id   b2bae98fb21b393f08af4c08f079d70e
#
_cell.length_a   1.000
_cell.length_b   1.000
_cell.length_c   1.000
_cell.angle_alpha   90.00
_cell.angle_beta   90.00
_cell.angle_gamma   90.00
#
_symmetry.space_group_name_H-M   'P 1'
#
loop_
_entity.id
_entity.type
_entity.pdbx_description
1 polymer ?
#
loop_
_entity_poly.entity_id
_entity_poly.type
_entity_poly.pdbx_seq_one_letter_code
_entity_poly.pdbx_strand_id
1 'polypeptide(L)'
;MLSAQKPVELPLWPNGAPNNNELTNSGQNHNNEWVSDVTTPTLTVYPASHPNGMAIIMCPGGGYGGLAMKHEGHDMAPWFNTQGITYAVLKYRMPNGHHEVPLSDAEQAIRMVRDHAAEW
;
A
#
# COMPACT_ATOMS: atom_id res chain seq x y z
N MET A 1 10.55 11.42 25.13
CA MET A 1 10.42 10.18 24.32
C MET A 1 9.50 10.43 23.14
N LEU A 2 10.00 10.13 21.96
CA LEU A 2 9.18 10.28 20.77
C LEU A 2 8.35 9.02 20.56
N SER A 3 7.05 9.18 20.45
CA SER A 3 6.17 8.06 20.08
C SER A 3 6.20 7.86 18.58
N ALA A 4 5.98 6.63 18.14
CA ALA A 4 5.86 6.35 16.73
C ALA A 4 4.67 7.12 16.14
N GLN A 5 4.82 7.64 14.94
CA GLN A 5 3.73 8.31 14.25
C GLN A 5 2.67 7.28 13.86
N LYS A 6 1.41 7.69 13.87
CA LYS A 6 0.32 6.81 13.49
C LYS A 6 0.35 6.54 11.98
N PRO A 7 0.02 5.32 11.56
CA PRO A 7 -0.11 5.05 10.14
C PRO A 7 -1.25 5.85 9.52
N VAL A 8 -1.08 6.21 8.26
CA VAL A 8 -2.07 6.96 7.50
C VAL A 8 -2.46 6.14 6.28
N GLU A 9 -3.75 5.85 6.13
CA GLU A 9 -4.25 5.18 4.95
C GLU A 9 -4.80 6.21 3.98
N LEU A 10 -4.28 6.20 2.76
CA LEU A 10 -4.66 7.16 1.73
C LEU A 10 -5.27 6.45 0.54
N PRO A 11 -6.36 7.00 -0.04
CA PRO A 11 -6.84 6.47 -1.32
C PRO A 11 -5.79 6.75 -2.40
N LEU A 12 -5.53 5.74 -3.23
CA LEU A 12 -4.49 5.87 -4.26
C LEU A 12 -4.93 6.79 -5.40
N TRP A 13 -6.22 6.74 -5.74
CA TRP A 13 -6.79 7.52 -6.83
C TRP A 13 -7.99 8.34 -6.33
N PRO A 14 -7.75 9.45 -5.60
CA PRO A 14 -8.85 10.22 -5.02
C PRO A 14 -9.79 10.83 -6.07
N ASN A 15 -9.31 11.02 -7.30
CA ASN A 15 -10.10 11.59 -8.39
C ASN A 15 -10.45 10.55 -9.45
N GLY A 16 -10.34 9.26 -9.12
CA GLY A 16 -10.64 8.18 -10.03
C GLY A 16 -9.41 7.60 -10.72
N ALA A 17 -9.38 6.28 -10.87
CA ALA A 17 -8.29 5.58 -11.51
C ALA A 17 -8.36 5.72 -13.03
N PRO A 18 -7.21 5.63 -13.74
CA PRO A 18 -7.19 5.72 -15.21
C PRO A 18 -7.73 4.47 -15.90
N ASN A 19 -7.93 3.39 -15.16
CA ASN A 19 -8.37 2.11 -15.72
C ASN A 19 -9.22 1.37 -14.70
N ASN A 20 -9.72 0.19 -15.08
CA ASN A 20 -10.66 -0.57 -14.27
C ASN A 20 -10.39 -2.06 -14.45
N ASN A 21 -10.48 -2.84 -13.38
CA ASN A 21 -10.32 -4.29 -13.45
C ASN A 21 -11.63 -5.05 -13.65
N GLU A 22 -12.73 -4.32 -13.80
CA GLU A 22 -14.06 -4.87 -14.04
C GLU A 22 -14.62 -5.77 -12.93
N LEU A 23 -13.98 -5.79 -11.76
CA LEU A 23 -14.51 -6.46 -10.60
C LEU A 23 -15.57 -5.60 -9.93
N THR A 24 -16.60 -6.23 -9.37
CA THR A 24 -17.72 -5.53 -8.77
C THR A 24 -17.66 -5.51 -7.24
N ASN A 25 -16.87 -6.39 -6.65
CA ASN A 25 -16.68 -6.43 -5.21
C ASN A 25 -15.51 -5.58 -4.80
N SER A 26 -15.67 -4.81 -3.73
CA SER A 26 -14.61 -3.91 -3.27
C SER A 26 -13.83 -4.54 -2.13
N GLY A 27 -12.82 -5.35 -2.47
CA GLY A 27 -11.85 -5.86 -1.53
C GLY A 27 -12.44 -6.63 -0.35
N GLN A 28 -12.64 -7.92 -0.52
CA GLN A 28 -13.11 -8.78 0.57
C GLN A 28 -11.98 -8.99 1.57
N ASN A 29 -12.20 -8.59 2.81
CA ASN A 29 -11.23 -8.78 3.86
C ASN A 29 -11.58 -10.03 4.67
N HIS A 30 -10.78 -11.07 4.50
CA HIS A 30 -10.99 -12.34 5.19
C HIS A 30 -10.15 -12.39 6.48
N ASN A 31 -10.42 -11.61 7.49
CA ASN A 31 -9.72 -11.59 8.79
C ASN A 31 -8.50 -10.66 8.90
N ASN A 32 -8.45 -9.60 8.11
CA ASN A 32 -7.35 -8.62 8.08
C ASN A 32 -5.99 -9.18 7.63
N GLU A 33 -5.92 -10.46 7.28
CA GLU A 33 -4.67 -11.09 6.83
C GLU A 33 -4.62 -11.22 5.32
N TRP A 34 -5.74 -11.57 4.73
CA TRP A 34 -5.86 -11.80 3.30
C TRP A 34 -6.99 -10.95 2.73
N VAL A 35 -6.70 -10.23 1.66
CA VAL A 35 -7.69 -9.39 0.97
C VAL A 35 -7.78 -9.84 -0.48
N SER A 36 -8.98 -10.09 -0.96
CA SER A 36 -9.22 -10.50 -2.35
C SER A 36 -10.09 -9.49 -3.08
N ASP A 37 -10.15 -9.60 -4.39
CA ASP A 37 -11.01 -8.80 -5.25
C ASP A 37 -10.88 -7.29 -5.04
N VAL A 38 -9.65 -6.81 -4.85
CA VAL A 38 -9.40 -5.40 -4.60
C VAL A 38 -9.81 -4.57 -5.82
N THR A 39 -10.71 -3.62 -5.61
CA THR A 39 -11.15 -2.66 -6.62
C THR A 39 -10.85 -1.22 -6.23
N THR A 40 -10.64 -0.99 -4.93
CA THR A 40 -10.33 0.35 -4.40
C THR A 40 -8.96 0.29 -3.74
N PRO A 41 -7.90 0.73 -4.45
CA PRO A 41 -6.55 0.63 -3.91
C PRO A 41 -6.25 1.71 -2.90
N THR A 42 -5.42 1.35 -1.90
CA THR A 42 -4.99 2.29 -0.86
C THR A 42 -3.50 2.15 -0.63
N LEU A 43 -2.91 3.22 -0.09
CA LEU A 43 -1.53 3.22 0.38
C LEU A 43 -1.56 3.51 1.87
N THR A 44 -1.10 2.57 2.69
CA THR A 44 -0.98 2.77 4.12
C THR A 44 0.46 3.12 4.45
N VAL A 45 0.69 4.31 4.96
CA VAL A 45 2.03 4.82 5.25
C VAL A 45 2.32 4.76 6.74
N TYR A 46 3.45 4.19 7.08
CA TYR A 46 3.97 4.12 8.45
C TYR A 46 5.21 5.01 8.52
N PRO A 47 5.06 6.29 8.92
CA PRO A 47 6.21 7.19 9.00
C PRO A 47 7.13 6.79 10.15
N ALA A 48 8.44 6.87 9.92
CA ALA A 48 9.41 6.60 10.97
C ALA A 48 9.51 7.79 11.92
N SER A 49 9.72 7.53 13.21
CA SER A 49 9.90 8.59 14.21
C SER A 49 11.17 9.40 13.94
N HIS A 50 12.20 8.73 13.43
CA HIS A 50 13.49 9.36 13.10
C HIS A 50 13.84 9.00 11.66
N PRO A 51 13.18 9.63 10.66
CA PRO A 51 13.38 9.25 9.27
C PRO A 51 14.80 9.54 8.77
N ASN A 52 15.32 8.60 8.00
CA ASN A 52 16.67 8.73 7.40
C ASN A 52 16.63 9.13 5.92
N GLY A 53 15.44 9.45 5.38
CA GLY A 53 15.30 9.83 3.99
C GLY A 53 14.98 8.66 3.06
N MET A 54 14.95 7.44 3.57
CA MET A 54 14.61 6.25 2.78
C MET A 54 13.16 5.88 2.97
N ALA A 55 12.55 5.37 1.90
CA ALA A 55 11.19 4.83 1.94
C ALA A 55 11.11 3.53 1.16
N ILE A 56 10.26 2.63 1.64
CA ILE A 56 10.00 1.36 0.99
C ILE A 56 8.49 1.26 0.77
N ILE A 57 8.10 0.88 -0.44
CA ILE A 57 6.71 0.55 -0.76
C ILE A 57 6.65 -0.96 -0.89
N MET A 58 5.90 -1.60 0.01
CA MET A 58 5.70 -3.05 0.00
C MET A 58 4.44 -3.37 -0.78
N CYS A 59 4.59 -4.26 -1.76
CA CYS A 59 3.47 -4.78 -2.54
C CYS A 59 3.26 -6.24 -2.12
N PRO A 60 2.30 -6.51 -1.23
CA PRO A 60 2.10 -7.88 -0.73
C PRO A 60 1.80 -8.87 -1.85
N GLY A 61 2.28 -10.09 -1.70
CA GLY A 61 2.08 -11.13 -2.68
C GLY A 61 0.78 -11.89 -2.51
N GLY A 62 0.50 -12.80 -3.42
CA GLY A 62 -0.70 -13.63 -3.40
C GLY A 62 -1.06 -14.18 -4.76
N GLY A 63 -0.13 -14.12 -5.73
CA GLY A 63 -0.32 -14.68 -7.07
C GLY A 63 -1.49 -14.06 -7.85
N TYR A 64 -1.83 -12.82 -7.52
CA TYR A 64 -2.98 -12.11 -8.06
C TYR A 64 -4.35 -12.72 -7.69
N GLY A 65 -4.38 -13.71 -6.79
CA GLY A 65 -5.62 -14.19 -6.22
C GLY A 65 -6.09 -13.35 -5.04
N GLY A 66 -5.19 -12.58 -4.47
CA GLY A 66 -5.45 -11.72 -3.33
C GLY A 66 -4.14 -11.17 -2.80
N LEU A 67 -4.18 -10.54 -1.63
CA LEU A 67 -3.00 -9.94 -1.01
C LEU A 67 -2.85 -10.43 0.43
N ALA A 68 -1.65 -10.92 0.76
CA ALA A 68 -1.30 -11.31 2.12
C ALA A 68 -0.93 -10.06 2.92
N MET A 69 -1.93 -9.24 3.25
CA MET A 69 -1.73 -7.89 3.78
C MET A 69 -1.05 -7.85 5.13
N LYS A 70 -1.26 -8.87 5.97
CA LYS A 70 -0.68 -8.87 7.31
C LYS A 70 0.80 -9.23 7.27
N HIS A 71 1.13 -10.49 6.99
CA HIS A 71 2.50 -10.98 7.15
C HIS A 71 3.45 -10.55 6.03
N GLU A 72 2.94 -10.24 4.84
CA GLU A 72 3.76 -9.69 3.76
C GLU A 72 3.62 -8.19 3.61
N GLY A 73 2.91 -7.54 4.52
CA GLY A 73 2.67 -6.11 4.47
C GLY A 73 2.82 -5.44 5.82
N HIS A 74 1.72 -5.32 6.55
CA HIS A 74 1.68 -4.49 7.76
C HIS A 74 2.62 -4.95 8.89
N ASP A 75 2.84 -6.25 9.04
CA ASP A 75 3.66 -6.79 10.14
C ASP A 75 5.11 -6.33 10.08
N MET A 76 5.61 -5.94 8.91
CA MET A 76 7.00 -5.52 8.76
C MET A 76 7.23 -4.05 9.12
N ALA A 77 6.17 -3.27 9.30
CA ALA A 77 6.31 -1.83 9.52
C ALA A 77 7.16 -1.47 10.73
N PRO A 78 6.98 -2.11 11.92
CA PRO A 78 7.80 -1.73 13.07
C PRO A 78 9.29 -1.91 12.84
N TRP A 79 9.69 -2.98 12.17
CA TRP A 79 11.12 -3.24 11.92
C TRP A 79 11.73 -2.15 11.04
N PHE A 80 11.06 -1.82 9.91
CA PHE A 80 11.57 -0.78 9.02
C PHE A 80 11.59 0.58 9.71
N ASN A 81 10.57 0.89 10.51
CA ASN A 81 10.52 2.15 11.24
C ASN A 81 11.67 2.27 12.26
N THR A 82 12.09 1.16 12.88
CA THR A 82 13.23 1.21 13.81
C THR A 82 14.53 1.51 13.09
N GLN A 83 14.60 1.27 11.79
CA GLN A 83 15.77 1.59 10.96
C GLN A 83 15.70 3.01 10.40
N GLY A 84 14.69 3.78 10.75
CA GLY A 84 14.50 5.12 10.20
C GLY A 84 13.92 5.15 8.81
N ILE A 85 13.35 4.04 8.36
CA ILE A 85 12.79 3.92 7.01
C ILE A 85 11.29 4.13 7.06
N THR A 86 10.78 5.05 6.25
CA THR A 86 9.35 5.20 6.04
C THR A 86 8.86 3.99 5.26
N TYR A 87 7.83 3.33 5.77
CA TYR A 87 7.34 2.09 5.21
C TYR A 87 5.90 2.26 4.76
N ALA A 88 5.59 1.89 3.54
CA ALA A 88 4.24 1.98 3.00
C ALA A 88 3.80 0.64 2.45
N VAL A 89 2.54 0.28 2.67
CA VAL A 89 1.94 -0.95 2.16
C VAL A 89 0.92 -0.57 1.11
N LEU A 90 1.11 -1.08 -0.10
CA LEU A 90 0.19 -0.85 -1.20
C LEU A 90 -0.81 -1.99 -1.32
N LYS A 91 -2.08 -1.67 -1.08
CA LYS A 91 -3.18 -2.59 -1.39
C LYS A 91 -3.56 -2.30 -2.84
N TYR A 92 -2.95 -3.03 -3.76
CA TYR A 92 -3.14 -2.79 -5.19
C TYR A 92 -4.33 -3.61 -5.72
N ARG A 93 -4.92 -3.12 -6.81
CA ARG A 93 -6.06 -3.80 -7.41
C ARG A 93 -5.63 -5.10 -8.07
N MET A 94 -6.51 -6.10 -8.02
CA MET A 94 -6.29 -7.35 -8.73
C MET A 94 -6.47 -7.11 -10.23
N PRO A 95 -5.65 -7.77 -11.08
CA PRO A 95 -5.65 -7.48 -12.50
C PRO A 95 -6.89 -7.99 -13.23
N ASN A 96 -7.46 -9.12 -12.83
CA ASN A 96 -8.59 -9.74 -13.55
C ASN A 96 -8.32 -9.78 -15.06
N GLY A 97 -7.08 -10.18 -15.45
CA GLY A 97 -6.67 -10.21 -16.84
C GLY A 97 -6.13 -8.89 -17.40
N HIS A 98 -6.19 -7.81 -16.62
CA HIS A 98 -5.74 -6.47 -17.05
C HIS A 98 -4.49 -6.07 -16.26
N HIS A 99 -3.33 -6.54 -16.70
CA HIS A 99 -2.07 -6.35 -15.97
C HIS A 99 -1.69 -4.88 -15.77
N GLU A 100 -2.20 -3.98 -16.62
CA GLU A 100 -1.94 -2.54 -16.50
C GLU A 100 -2.57 -1.94 -15.24
N VAL A 101 -3.57 -2.61 -14.64
CA VAL A 101 -4.26 -2.11 -13.46
C VAL A 101 -3.36 -2.11 -12.22
N PRO A 102 -2.78 -3.25 -11.77
CA PRO A 102 -1.85 -3.20 -10.66
C PRO A 102 -0.57 -2.43 -10.98
N LEU A 103 -0.13 -2.42 -12.24
CA LEU A 103 1.03 -1.65 -12.65
C LEU A 103 0.82 -0.15 -12.42
N SER A 104 -0.33 0.38 -12.86
CA SER A 104 -0.64 1.80 -12.65
C SER A 104 -0.76 2.14 -11.17
N ASP A 105 -1.24 1.21 -10.34
CA ASP A 105 -1.30 1.41 -8.90
C ASP A 105 0.11 1.54 -8.30
N ALA A 106 1.03 0.67 -8.70
CA ALA A 106 2.40 0.72 -8.22
C ALA A 106 3.10 2.03 -8.64
N GLU A 107 2.90 2.45 -9.88
CA GLU A 107 3.46 3.71 -10.35
C GLU A 107 2.91 4.91 -9.59
N GLN A 108 1.61 4.91 -9.32
CA GLN A 108 0.97 5.99 -8.56
C GLN A 108 1.50 6.02 -7.12
N ALA A 109 1.70 4.87 -6.50
CA ALA A 109 2.24 4.80 -5.16
C ALA A 109 3.64 5.45 -5.09
N ILE A 110 4.47 5.19 -6.09
CA ILE A 110 5.80 5.81 -6.16
C ILE A 110 5.67 7.33 -6.26
N ARG A 111 4.78 7.82 -7.11
CA ARG A 111 4.55 9.27 -7.26
C ARG A 111 4.10 9.89 -5.95
N MET A 112 3.15 9.24 -5.25
CA MET A 112 2.65 9.74 -3.97
C MET A 112 3.74 9.83 -2.91
N VAL A 113 4.59 8.81 -2.80
CA VAL A 113 5.67 8.83 -1.82
C VAL A 113 6.66 9.95 -2.13
N ARG A 114 6.98 10.16 -3.39
CA ARG A 114 7.86 11.26 -3.81
C ARG A 114 7.26 12.63 -3.52
N ASP A 115 5.96 12.80 -3.79
CA ASP A 115 5.28 14.06 -3.57
C ASP A 115 5.16 14.40 -2.08
N HIS A 116 5.12 13.41 -1.22
CA HIS A 116 5.03 13.57 0.23
C HIS A 116 6.37 13.40 0.94
N ALA A 117 7.48 13.47 0.22
CA ALA A 117 8.80 13.19 0.79
C ALA A 117 9.12 14.08 2.00
N ALA A 118 8.68 15.33 1.99
CA ALA A 118 8.95 16.24 3.10
C ALA A 118 8.13 15.92 4.35
N GLU A 119 7.01 15.20 4.21
CA GLU A 119 6.13 14.84 5.33
C GLU A 119 6.49 13.50 5.92
N TRP A 120 7.02 12.62 5.13
CA TRP A 120 7.29 11.22 5.48
C TRP A 120 8.81 10.89 5.43
#